data_7e17bec519a41398ccc1370d43624753
#
_entry.id   7e17bec519a41398ccc1370d43624753
#
_cell.length_a   1.000
_cell.length_b   1.000
_cell.length_c   1.000
_cell.angle_alpha   90.00
_cell.angle_beta   90.00
_cell.angle_gamma   90.00
#
_symmetry.space_group_name_H-M   'P 1'
#
loop_
_entity.id
_entity.type
_entity.pdbx_description
1 polymer ?
#
loop_
_entity_poly.entity_id
_entity_poly.type
_entity_poly.pdbx_seq_one_letter_code
_entity_poly.pdbx_strand_id
1 'polypeptide(L)'
;MHFVITSLLESSYSSLNIIRIKKLMENRNKKAKMVYKLYSKYSEAITSILVVNCVCSVMVSSLTTYYFSNVYGDGSVTLVTIILTLIVLIFTEITPKILGREYSEVVAMRLALVLKTIMFILTPINKIISKFERKVKNKHKVTATKDELVEIVKTIKDEGVIEGKESAFIQKAVILKRLRVQNIMISKENVSYLYDTDSSFKVRKCIFRDHHDRIPIITKDNKIVGILYEVDLLDEILNDGTISIKKNVKEPVTVSKNTNLASCLEVLHGARAHMALVTDRENNFLGIVTMEDIINELMKS
;
A
#
# COMPACT_ATOMS: atom_id res chain seq x y z
N MET A 1 -15.24 -34.48 -19.22
CA MET A 1 -15.34 -33.06 -19.63
C MET A 1 -15.69 -32.14 -18.48
N HIS A 2 -16.67 -32.43 -17.61
CA HIS A 2 -17.02 -31.57 -16.47
C HIS A 2 -15.88 -31.35 -15.47
N PHE A 3 -15.13 -32.40 -15.12
CA PHE A 3 -13.96 -32.30 -14.24
C PHE A 3 -12.90 -31.30 -14.72
N VAL A 4 -12.56 -31.36 -15.99
CA VAL A 4 -11.58 -30.45 -16.60
C VAL A 4 -12.02 -29.00 -16.48
N ILE A 5 -13.33 -28.75 -16.71
CA ILE A 5 -13.91 -27.40 -16.63
C ILE A 5 -13.91 -26.88 -15.19
N THR A 6 -14.26 -27.70 -14.21
CA THR A 6 -14.27 -27.29 -12.78
C THR A 6 -12.86 -27.06 -12.26
N SER A 7 -11.90 -27.92 -12.62
CA SER A 7 -10.48 -27.75 -12.26
C SER A 7 -9.85 -26.49 -12.90
N LEU A 8 -10.18 -26.21 -14.18
CA LEU A 8 -9.79 -24.97 -14.84
C LEU A 8 -10.37 -23.74 -14.15
N LEU A 9 -11.66 -23.76 -13.81
CA LEU A 9 -12.33 -22.67 -13.11
C LEU A 9 -11.74 -22.41 -11.73
N GLU A 10 -11.55 -23.47 -10.94
CA GLU A 10 -10.96 -23.38 -9.60
C GLU A 10 -9.60 -22.67 -9.62
N SER A 11 -8.70 -23.17 -10.47
CA SER A 11 -7.35 -22.63 -10.58
C SER A 11 -7.32 -21.22 -11.16
N SER A 12 -8.16 -20.96 -12.17
CA SER A 12 -8.20 -19.63 -12.80
C SER A 12 -8.70 -18.57 -11.83
N TYR A 13 -9.75 -18.86 -11.04
CA TYR A 13 -10.27 -17.90 -10.06
C TYR A 13 -9.36 -17.72 -8.86
N SER A 14 -8.62 -18.76 -8.44
CA SER A 14 -7.64 -18.68 -7.35
C SER A 14 -6.40 -17.86 -7.71
N SER A 15 -6.01 -17.85 -8.99
CA SER A 15 -4.81 -17.15 -9.50
C SER A 15 -5.14 -15.87 -10.26
N LEU A 16 -6.40 -15.42 -10.23
CA LEU A 16 -6.88 -14.30 -11.03
C LEU A 16 -6.34 -12.96 -10.53
N ASN A 17 -5.71 -12.20 -11.41
CA ASN A 17 -5.34 -10.82 -11.10
C ASN A 17 -6.56 -9.90 -11.26
N ILE A 18 -7.20 -9.57 -10.12
CA ILE A 18 -8.41 -8.76 -10.11
C ILE A 18 -8.18 -7.33 -10.60
N ILE A 19 -6.97 -6.78 -10.47
CA ILE A 19 -6.62 -5.44 -10.93
C ILE A 19 -6.66 -5.39 -12.46
N ARG A 20 -6.10 -6.41 -13.13
CA ARG A 20 -6.17 -6.53 -14.60
C ARG A 20 -7.61 -6.71 -15.09
N ILE A 21 -8.40 -7.53 -14.42
CA ILE A 21 -9.83 -7.70 -14.75
C ILE A 21 -10.59 -6.38 -14.60
N LYS A 22 -10.32 -5.61 -13.54
CA LYS A 22 -10.92 -4.28 -13.34
C LYS A 22 -10.56 -3.32 -14.48
N LYS A 23 -9.29 -3.28 -14.90
CA LYS A 23 -8.83 -2.48 -16.04
C LYS A 23 -9.52 -2.88 -17.35
N LEU A 24 -9.67 -4.19 -17.59
CA LEU A 24 -10.40 -4.68 -18.78
C LEU A 24 -11.90 -4.33 -18.71
N MET A 25 -12.50 -4.33 -17.53
CA MET A 25 -13.89 -3.91 -17.32
C MET A 25 -14.08 -2.43 -17.63
N GLU A 26 -13.15 -1.57 -17.19
CA GLU A 26 -13.14 -0.13 -17.49
C GLU A 26 -13.04 0.14 -19.00
N ASN A 27 -12.31 -0.72 -19.72
CA ASN A 27 -12.24 -0.73 -21.19
C ASN A 27 -13.51 -1.34 -21.86
N ARG A 28 -14.65 -1.37 -21.19
CA ARG A 28 -15.95 -1.82 -21.67
C ARG A 28 -16.04 -3.30 -22.08
N ASN A 29 -15.13 -4.17 -21.62
CA ASN A 29 -15.21 -5.60 -21.87
C ASN A 29 -16.34 -6.25 -21.05
N LYS A 30 -17.39 -6.72 -21.73
CA LYS A 30 -18.57 -7.33 -21.09
C LYS A 30 -18.24 -8.60 -20.32
N LYS A 31 -17.30 -9.43 -20.80
CA LYS A 31 -16.86 -10.67 -20.14
C LYS A 31 -16.08 -10.34 -18.86
N ALA A 32 -15.17 -9.38 -18.91
CA ALA A 32 -14.44 -8.91 -17.71
C ALA A 32 -15.40 -8.36 -16.65
N LYS A 33 -16.44 -7.61 -17.05
CA LYS A 33 -17.48 -7.15 -16.13
C LYS A 33 -18.22 -8.31 -15.44
N MET A 34 -18.50 -9.38 -16.17
CA MET A 34 -19.12 -10.60 -15.59
C MET A 34 -18.16 -11.28 -14.61
N VAL A 35 -16.90 -11.48 -14.98
CA VAL A 35 -15.88 -12.06 -14.10
C VAL A 35 -15.73 -11.24 -12.83
N TYR A 36 -15.63 -9.92 -12.94
CA TYR A 36 -15.52 -9.02 -11.78
C TYR A 36 -16.71 -9.16 -10.83
N LYS A 37 -17.94 -9.24 -11.38
CA LYS A 37 -19.16 -9.46 -10.59
C LYS A 37 -19.19 -10.83 -9.90
N LEU A 38 -18.69 -11.87 -10.55
CA LEU A 38 -18.59 -13.21 -9.94
C LEU A 38 -17.49 -13.24 -8.88
N TYR A 39 -16.35 -12.56 -9.14
CA TYR A 39 -15.25 -12.46 -8.20
C TYR A 39 -15.61 -11.63 -6.94
N SER A 40 -16.52 -10.67 -7.03
CA SER A 40 -17.02 -9.96 -5.84
C SER A 40 -17.72 -10.88 -4.84
N LYS A 41 -18.13 -12.09 -5.30
CA LYS A 41 -18.67 -13.18 -4.50
C LYS A 41 -17.73 -14.39 -4.49
N TYR A 42 -16.43 -14.14 -4.32
CA TYR A 42 -15.36 -15.13 -4.47
C TYR A 42 -15.62 -16.41 -3.66
N SER A 43 -15.99 -16.28 -2.39
CA SER A 43 -16.28 -17.43 -1.53
C SER A 43 -17.42 -18.29 -2.08
N GLU A 44 -18.53 -17.66 -2.50
CA GLU A 44 -19.66 -18.38 -3.11
C GLU A 44 -19.25 -19.06 -4.44
N ALA A 45 -18.38 -18.40 -5.23
CA ALA A 45 -17.89 -18.92 -6.51
C ALA A 45 -17.02 -20.16 -6.29
N ILE A 46 -15.98 -20.08 -5.45
CA ILE A 46 -15.09 -21.21 -5.16
C ILE A 46 -15.84 -22.36 -4.51
N THR A 47 -16.71 -22.08 -3.54
CA THR A 47 -17.52 -23.13 -2.90
C THR A 47 -18.41 -23.85 -3.92
N SER A 48 -19.03 -23.11 -4.84
CA SER A 48 -19.85 -23.72 -5.90
C SER A 48 -19.05 -24.64 -6.81
N ILE A 49 -17.84 -24.25 -7.19
CA ILE A 49 -16.93 -25.06 -7.99
C ILE A 49 -16.53 -26.34 -7.23
N LEU A 50 -16.16 -26.22 -5.96
CA LEU A 50 -15.76 -27.34 -5.11
C LEU A 50 -16.90 -28.35 -4.92
N VAL A 51 -18.12 -27.88 -4.68
CA VAL A 51 -19.31 -28.76 -4.54
C VAL A 51 -19.53 -29.55 -5.82
N VAL A 52 -19.52 -28.90 -7.00
CA VAL A 52 -19.70 -29.60 -8.28
C VAL A 52 -18.57 -30.61 -8.49
N ASN A 53 -17.33 -30.23 -8.22
CA ASN A 53 -16.17 -31.12 -8.35
C ASN A 53 -16.32 -32.36 -7.47
N CYS A 54 -16.70 -32.17 -6.21
CA CYS A 54 -16.90 -33.28 -5.26
C CYS A 54 -18.04 -34.21 -5.72
N VAL A 55 -19.21 -33.67 -6.11
CA VAL A 55 -20.33 -34.48 -6.61
C VAL A 55 -19.92 -35.25 -7.84
N CYS A 56 -19.27 -34.62 -8.81
CA CYS A 56 -18.80 -35.31 -10.02
C CYS A 56 -17.80 -36.43 -9.68
N SER A 57 -16.85 -36.19 -8.74
CA SER A 57 -15.87 -37.20 -8.32
C SER A 57 -16.53 -38.45 -7.76
N VAL A 58 -17.49 -38.26 -6.84
CA VAL A 58 -18.23 -39.36 -6.22
C VAL A 58 -19.06 -40.12 -7.27
N MET A 59 -19.76 -39.42 -8.16
CA MET A 59 -20.55 -40.05 -9.22
C MET A 59 -19.68 -40.88 -10.16
N VAL A 60 -18.57 -40.34 -10.65
CA VAL A 60 -17.66 -41.07 -11.55
C VAL A 60 -17.06 -42.28 -10.85
N SER A 61 -16.58 -42.14 -9.62
CA SER A 61 -16.05 -43.29 -8.86
C SER A 61 -17.10 -44.38 -8.67
N SER A 62 -18.32 -44.03 -8.25
CA SER A 62 -19.39 -44.98 -8.02
C SER A 62 -19.82 -45.69 -9.30
N LEU A 63 -19.98 -44.96 -10.40
CA LEU A 63 -20.36 -45.53 -11.70
C LEU A 63 -19.27 -46.47 -12.24
N THR A 64 -18.02 -46.08 -12.08
CA THR A 64 -16.87 -46.90 -12.48
C THR A 64 -16.83 -48.20 -11.69
N THR A 65 -16.92 -48.11 -10.36
CA THR A 65 -16.93 -49.28 -9.49
C THR A 65 -18.07 -50.22 -9.87
N TYR A 66 -19.28 -49.68 -10.02
CA TYR A 66 -20.46 -50.48 -10.42
C TYR A 66 -20.28 -51.20 -11.76
N TYR A 67 -19.76 -50.50 -12.78
CA TYR A 67 -19.54 -51.05 -14.10
C TYR A 67 -18.49 -52.18 -14.07
N PHE A 68 -17.32 -51.96 -13.47
CA PHE A 68 -16.28 -52.94 -13.46
C PHE A 68 -16.56 -54.13 -12.56
N SER A 69 -17.23 -53.98 -11.44
CA SER A 69 -17.68 -55.09 -10.60
C SER A 69 -18.62 -56.02 -11.37
N ASN A 70 -19.60 -55.43 -12.12
CA ASN A 70 -20.53 -56.24 -12.90
C ASN A 70 -19.94 -56.94 -14.13
N VAL A 71 -18.94 -56.34 -14.78
CA VAL A 71 -18.38 -56.88 -16.04
C VAL A 71 -17.20 -57.84 -15.78
N TYR A 72 -16.35 -57.53 -14.82
CA TYR A 72 -15.06 -58.24 -14.59
C TYR A 72 -14.97 -58.90 -13.22
N GLY A 73 -15.99 -58.76 -12.38
CA GLY A 73 -16.02 -59.29 -11.01
C GLY A 73 -15.23 -58.42 -10.00
N ASP A 74 -15.49 -58.65 -8.72
CA ASP A 74 -14.97 -57.82 -7.62
C ASP A 74 -13.44 -57.79 -7.48
N GLY A 75 -12.77 -58.84 -7.93
CA GLY A 75 -11.29 -58.90 -7.88
C GLY A 75 -10.55 -57.89 -8.78
N SER A 76 -11.24 -57.44 -9.84
CA SER A 76 -10.68 -56.43 -10.79
C SER A 76 -10.87 -54.99 -10.36
N VAL A 77 -11.82 -54.73 -9.47
CA VAL A 77 -12.25 -53.35 -9.06
C VAL A 77 -11.07 -52.58 -8.46
N THR A 78 -10.28 -53.20 -7.61
CA THR A 78 -9.16 -52.51 -6.95
C THR A 78 -8.11 -52.03 -7.96
N LEU A 79 -7.66 -52.87 -8.87
CA LEU A 79 -6.63 -52.53 -9.86
C LEU A 79 -7.13 -51.45 -10.83
N VAL A 80 -8.38 -51.59 -11.31
CA VAL A 80 -9.01 -50.60 -12.20
C VAL A 80 -9.15 -49.27 -11.50
N THR A 81 -9.56 -49.26 -10.22
CA THR A 81 -9.71 -48.02 -9.47
C THR A 81 -8.39 -47.29 -9.32
N ILE A 82 -7.30 -48.00 -9.06
CA ILE A 82 -5.96 -47.39 -8.96
C ILE A 82 -5.53 -46.78 -10.30
N ILE A 83 -5.66 -47.51 -11.40
CA ILE A 83 -5.30 -46.99 -12.73
C ILE A 83 -6.16 -45.78 -13.11
N LEU A 84 -7.47 -45.89 -12.91
CA LEU A 84 -8.38 -44.81 -13.21
C LEU A 84 -8.09 -43.58 -12.37
N THR A 85 -7.81 -43.73 -11.08
CA THR A 85 -7.46 -42.63 -10.18
C THR A 85 -6.23 -41.89 -10.69
N LEU A 86 -5.19 -42.58 -11.13
CA LEU A 86 -3.98 -41.96 -11.69
C LEU A 86 -4.27 -41.21 -12.99
N ILE A 87 -5.08 -41.79 -13.89
CA ILE A 87 -5.49 -41.13 -15.14
C ILE A 87 -6.31 -39.88 -14.85
N VAL A 88 -7.31 -39.98 -13.98
CA VAL A 88 -8.16 -38.84 -13.58
C VAL A 88 -7.30 -37.74 -12.92
N LEU A 89 -6.43 -38.12 -11.99
CA LEU A 89 -5.55 -37.17 -11.29
C LEU A 89 -4.68 -36.37 -12.28
N ILE A 90 -4.02 -37.04 -13.21
CA ILE A 90 -3.08 -36.39 -14.13
C ILE A 90 -3.83 -35.53 -15.16
N PHE A 91 -4.81 -36.13 -15.86
CA PHE A 91 -5.43 -35.49 -17.03
C PHE A 91 -6.61 -34.57 -16.69
N THR A 92 -7.32 -34.80 -15.59
CA THR A 92 -8.52 -34.02 -15.27
C THR A 92 -8.36 -33.10 -14.07
N GLU A 93 -7.31 -33.27 -13.29
CA GLU A 93 -7.05 -32.43 -12.13
C GLU A 93 -5.74 -31.64 -12.25
N ILE A 94 -4.59 -32.29 -12.32
CA ILE A 94 -3.28 -31.61 -12.32
C ILE A 94 -3.10 -30.75 -13.57
N THR A 95 -3.25 -31.36 -14.77
CA THR A 95 -3.01 -30.63 -16.03
C THR A 95 -3.95 -29.43 -16.21
N PRO A 96 -5.29 -29.54 -16.01
CA PRO A 96 -6.16 -28.38 -16.08
C PRO A 96 -5.87 -27.34 -15.03
N LYS A 97 -5.46 -27.71 -13.80
CA LYS A 97 -5.08 -26.73 -12.77
C LYS A 97 -3.86 -25.92 -13.15
N ILE A 98 -2.87 -26.53 -13.78
CA ILE A 98 -1.69 -25.80 -14.30
C ILE A 98 -2.10 -24.81 -15.39
N LEU A 99 -2.87 -25.28 -16.39
CA LEU A 99 -3.37 -24.43 -17.47
C LEU A 99 -4.29 -23.31 -16.98
N GLY A 100 -5.16 -23.63 -16.02
CA GLY A 100 -6.05 -22.63 -15.41
C GLY A 100 -5.31 -21.53 -14.66
N ARG A 101 -4.17 -21.85 -14.08
CA ARG A 101 -3.27 -20.91 -13.38
C ARG A 101 -2.55 -20.00 -14.38
N GLU A 102 -1.93 -20.60 -15.40
CA GLU A 102 -1.17 -19.90 -16.42
C GLU A 102 -2.03 -18.95 -17.25
N TYR A 103 -3.21 -19.39 -17.68
CA TYR A 103 -4.14 -18.60 -18.49
C TYR A 103 -5.35 -18.10 -17.71
N SER A 104 -5.17 -17.73 -16.45
CA SER A 104 -6.24 -17.46 -15.49
C SER A 104 -7.29 -16.45 -16.01
N GLU A 105 -6.87 -15.36 -16.60
CA GLU A 105 -7.75 -14.30 -17.11
C GLU A 105 -8.59 -14.77 -18.31
N VAL A 106 -7.96 -15.46 -19.26
CA VAL A 106 -8.61 -15.97 -20.46
C VAL A 106 -9.62 -17.05 -20.13
N VAL A 107 -9.23 -17.99 -19.26
CA VAL A 107 -10.09 -19.08 -18.79
C VAL A 107 -11.28 -18.53 -18.01
N ALA A 108 -11.05 -17.62 -17.05
CA ALA A 108 -12.11 -16.99 -16.29
C ALA A 108 -13.12 -16.27 -17.19
N MET A 109 -12.65 -15.51 -18.19
CA MET A 109 -13.53 -14.81 -19.12
C MET A 109 -14.30 -15.75 -20.07
N ARG A 110 -13.70 -16.87 -20.50
CA ARG A 110 -14.38 -17.85 -21.37
C ARG A 110 -15.42 -18.64 -20.61
N LEU A 111 -15.12 -19.03 -19.37
CA LEU A 111 -15.98 -19.89 -18.55
C LEU A 111 -16.88 -19.11 -17.57
N ALA A 112 -16.88 -17.78 -17.61
CA ALA A 112 -17.68 -16.94 -16.71
C ALA A 112 -19.19 -17.28 -16.75
N LEU A 113 -19.74 -17.62 -17.92
CA LEU A 113 -21.14 -17.99 -18.05
C LEU A 113 -21.42 -19.35 -17.38
N VAL A 114 -20.52 -20.31 -17.55
CA VAL A 114 -20.61 -21.63 -16.91
C VAL A 114 -20.63 -21.48 -15.40
N LEU A 115 -19.67 -20.70 -14.85
CA LEU A 115 -19.63 -20.44 -13.41
C LEU A 115 -20.88 -19.74 -12.89
N LYS A 116 -21.39 -18.74 -13.64
CA LYS A 116 -22.65 -18.07 -13.30
C LYS A 116 -23.81 -19.05 -13.19
N THR A 117 -23.92 -20.01 -14.13
CA THR A 117 -24.96 -21.03 -14.12
C THR A 117 -24.83 -21.98 -12.94
N ILE A 118 -23.57 -22.43 -12.65
CA ILE A 118 -23.29 -23.28 -11.49
C ILE A 118 -23.69 -22.58 -10.18
N MET A 119 -23.27 -21.31 -10.00
CA MET A 119 -23.62 -20.53 -8.82
C MET A 119 -25.12 -20.31 -8.67
N PHE A 120 -25.84 -20.16 -9.79
CA PHE A 120 -27.29 -20.00 -9.78
C PHE A 120 -27.99 -21.29 -9.30
N ILE A 121 -27.59 -22.44 -9.81
CA ILE A 121 -28.14 -23.76 -9.41
C ILE A 121 -27.83 -24.03 -7.93
N LEU A 122 -26.62 -23.70 -7.47
CA LEU A 122 -26.19 -23.94 -6.10
C LEU A 122 -26.55 -22.80 -5.11
N THR A 123 -27.37 -21.84 -5.53
CA THR A 123 -27.84 -20.74 -4.66
C THR A 123 -28.39 -21.23 -3.30
N PRO A 124 -29.21 -22.29 -3.19
CA PRO A 124 -29.71 -22.75 -1.88
C PRO A 124 -28.56 -23.23 -0.97
N ILE A 125 -27.57 -23.94 -1.51
CA ILE A 125 -26.41 -24.44 -0.77
C ILE A 125 -25.52 -23.26 -0.33
N ASN A 126 -25.26 -22.32 -1.24
CA ASN A 126 -24.45 -21.13 -0.96
C ASN A 126 -25.07 -20.25 0.16
N LYS A 127 -26.41 -20.19 0.26
CA LYS A 127 -27.09 -19.48 1.37
C LYS A 127 -26.82 -20.13 2.73
N ILE A 128 -26.72 -21.45 2.79
CA ILE A 128 -26.40 -22.17 4.04
C ILE A 128 -24.96 -21.87 4.42
N ILE A 129 -24.03 -22.01 3.49
CA ILE A 129 -22.58 -21.80 3.72
C ILE A 129 -22.30 -20.34 4.12
N SER A 130 -22.92 -19.37 3.46
CA SER A 130 -22.75 -17.96 3.78
C SER A 130 -23.21 -17.58 5.20
N LYS A 131 -24.19 -18.32 5.78
CA LYS A 131 -24.57 -18.15 7.19
C LYS A 131 -23.46 -18.60 8.14
N PHE A 132 -22.75 -19.69 7.82
CA PHE A 132 -21.58 -20.14 8.58
C PHE A 132 -20.42 -19.15 8.49
N GLU A 133 -20.11 -18.68 7.28
CA GLU A 133 -19.04 -17.69 7.07
C GLU A 133 -19.27 -16.40 7.85
N ARG A 134 -20.51 -15.90 7.92
CA ARG A 134 -20.84 -14.70 8.70
C ARG A 134 -20.59 -14.85 10.19
N LYS A 135 -20.72 -16.07 10.73
CA LYS A 135 -20.40 -16.36 12.15
C LYS A 135 -18.90 -16.40 12.41
N VAL A 136 -18.10 -16.81 11.41
CA VAL A 136 -16.64 -16.98 11.52
C VAL A 136 -15.89 -15.69 11.15
N LYS A 137 -16.44 -14.86 10.26
CA LYS A 137 -15.82 -13.58 9.90
C LYS A 137 -15.84 -12.61 11.06
N ASN A 138 -14.71 -12.45 11.73
CA ASN A 138 -14.44 -11.32 12.61
C ASN A 138 -14.61 -10.02 11.81
N LYS A 139 -15.38 -9.07 12.36
CA LYS A 139 -15.84 -7.82 11.73
C LYS A 139 -14.74 -6.84 11.28
N HIS A 140 -13.47 -7.11 11.55
CA HIS A 140 -12.35 -6.20 11.27
C HIS A 140 -11.17 -6.94 10.64
N LYS A 141 -11.28 -7.29 9.36
CA LYS A 141 -10.06 -7.50 8.57
C LYS A 141 -9.71 -6.18 7.89
N VAL A 142 -8.74 -5.45 8.45
CA VAL A 142 -7.97 -4.46 7.71
C VAL A 142 -7.39 -5.21 6.50
N THR A 143 -7.68 -4.72 5.29
CA THR A 143 -7.36 -5.44 4.05
C THR A 143 -5.85 -5.56 3.81
N ALA A 144 -5.07 -4.63 4.34
CA ALA A 144 -3.61 -4.68 4.41
C ALA A 144 -3.08 -3.73 5.49
N THR A 145 -2.04 -4.12 6.19
CA THR A 145 -1.28 -3.24 7.08
C THR A 145 -0.28 -2.40 6.27
N LYS A 146 0.26 -1.34 6.89
CA LYS A 146 1.32 -0.55 6.24
C LYS A 146 2.58 -1.37 5.97
N ASP A 147 2.87 -2.33 6.83
CA ASP A 147 4.05 -3.20 6.67
C ASP A 147 3.84 -4.17 5.51
N GLU A 148 2.64 -4.72 5.34
CA GLU A 148 2.27 -5.52 4.16
C GLU A 148 2.33 -4.69 2.88
N LEU A 149 1.94 -3.40 2.91
CA LEU A 149 2.06 -2.51 1.77
C LEU A 149 3.54 -2.29 1.37
N VAL A 150 4.43 -2.11 2.35
CA VAL A 150 5.87 -2.02 2.10
C VAL A 150 6.41 -3.30 1.45
N GLU A 151 5.94 -4.47 1.90
CA GLU A 151 6.37 -5.75 1.33
C GLU A 151 5.85 -5.96 -0.10
N ILE A 152 4.62 -5.55 -0.39
CA ILE A 152 4.08 -5.54 -1.75
C ILE A 152 4.94 -4.67 -2.68
N VAL A 153 5.35 -3.48 -2.23
CA VAL A 153 6.20 -2.57 -3.01
C VAL A 153 7.58 -3.19 -3.29
N LYS A 154 8.16 -3.92 -2.35
CA LYS A 154 9.40 -4.66 -2.57
C LYS A 154 9.23 -5.76 -3.62
N THR A 155 8.16 -6.55 -3.51
CA THR A 155 7.85 -7.61 -4.48
C THR A 155 7.71 -7.04 -5.89
N ILE A 156 6.99 -5.93 -6.06
CA ILE A 156 6.83 -5.24 -7.35
C ILE A 156 8.16 -4.75 -7.91
N LYS A 157 9.09 -4.30 -7.04
CA LYS A 157 10.46 -3.96 -7.43
C LYS A 157 11.23 -5.19 -7.91
N ASP A 158 11.15 -6.31 -7.17
CA ASP A 158 11.86 -7.54 -7.49
C ASP A 158 11.34 -8.18 -8.80
N GLU A 159 10.07 -7.94 -9.14
CA GLU A 159 9.47 -8.26 -10.44
C GLU A 159 9.92 -7.30 -11.58
N GLY A 160 10.69 -6.26 -11.29
CA GLY A 160 11.21 -5.32 -12.28
C GLY A 160 10.17 -4.31 -12.82
N VAL A 161 9.03 -4.16 -12.16
CA VAL A 161 7.95 -3.23 -12.56
C VAL A 161 8.26 -1.79 -12.19
N ILE A 162 9.00 -1.57 -11.09
CA ILE A 162 9.48 -0.27 -10.61
C ILE A 162 10.97 -0.32 -10.32
N GLU A 163 11.64 0.83 -10.42
CA GLU A 163 13.05 0.95 -10.12
C GLU A 163 13.32 0.99 -8.60
N GLY A 164 14.57 0.71 -8.21
CA GLY A 164 14.98 0.71 -6.81
C GLY A 164 14.73 2.04 -6.08
N LYS A 165 14.98 3.17 -6.77
CA LYS A 165 14.73 4.52 -6.24
C LYS A 165 13.25 4.81 -6.03
N GLU A 166 12.41 4.43 -6.99
CA GLU A 166 10.95 4.57 -6.89
C GLU A 166 10.39 3.75 -5.73
N SER A 167 10.86 2.50 -5.61
CA SER A 167 10.48 1.62 -4.50
C SER A 167 10.84 2.21 -3.15
N ALA A 168 12.07 2.73 -2.99
CA ALA A 168 12.54 3.36 -1.76
C ALA A 168 11.69 4.59 -1.40
N PHE A 169 11.38 5.43 -2.37
CA PHE A 169 10.54 6.61 -2.18
C PHE A 169 9.11 6.23 -1.70
N ILE A 170 8.47 5.25 -2.36
CA ILE A 170 7.13 4.78 -1.97
C ILE A 170 7.14 4.20 -0.55
N GLN A 171 8.15 3.37 -0.21
CA GLN A 171 8.27 2.79 1.13
C GLN A 171 8.40 3.88 2.19
N LYS A 172 9.25 4.91 1.97
CA LYS A 172 9.43 6.01 2.90
C LYS A 172 8.17 6.88 3.03
N ALA A 173 7.46 7.12 1.93
CA ALA A 173 6.18 7.84 1.97
C ALA A 173 5.15 7.13 2.87
N VAL A 174 5.09 5.78 2.81
CA VAL A 174 4.19 4.97 3.64
C VAL A 174 4.51 5.09 5.13
N ILE A 175 5.80 5.16 5.48
CA ILE A 175 6.26 5.22 6.88
C ILE A 175 6.47 6.64 7.40
N LEU A 176 6.26 7.68 6.58
CA LEU A 176 6.51 9.09 6.94
C LEU A 176 5.85 9.51 8.26
N LYS A 177 4.66 8.97 8.55
CA LYS A 177 3.97 9.20 9.84
C LYS A 177 4.66 8.56 11.05
N ARG A 178 5.59 7.62 10.85
CA ARG A 178 6.36 6.99 11.94
C ARG A 178 7.61 7.81 12.29
N LEU A 179 8.15 8.55 11.31
CA LEU A 179 9.31 9.40 11.50
C LEU A 179 8.92 10.71 12.21
N ARG A 180 9.78 11.19 13.10
CA ARG A 180 9.56 12.40 13.88
C ARG A 180 10.54 13.48 13.49
N VAL A 181 10.16 14.74 13.71
CA VAL A 181 10.99 15.92 13.45
C VAL A 181 12.37 15.79 14.12
N GLN A 182 12.44 15.29 15.34
CA GLN A 182 13.73 15.10 16.05
C GLN A 182 14.74 14.19 15.32
N ASN A 183 14.27 13.34 14.38
CA ASN A 183 15.15 12.42 13.66
C ASN A 183 15.90 13.10 12.51
N ILE A 184 15.39 14.24 12.01
CA ILE A 184 15.94 14.91 10.83
C ILE A 184 16.24 16.40 11.06
N MET A 185 15.76 16.99 12.16
CA MET A 185 15.99 18.40 12.45
C MET A 185 17.48 18.72 12.53
N ILE A 186 17.83 19.92 12.12
CA ILE A 186 19.15 20.49 12.40
C ILE A 186 19.12 21.02 13.83
N SER A 187 19.93 20.44 14.70
CA SER A 187 19.96 20.84 16.10
C SER A 187 20.56 22.26 16.30
N LYS A 188 20.16 22.90 17.37
CA LYS A 188 20.54 24.28 17.71
C LYS A 188 22.03 24.54 17.57
N GLU A 189 22.87 23.58 17.94
CA GLU A 189 24.33 23.69 17.89
C GLU A 189 24.88 23.91 16.47
N ASN A 190 24.10 23.45 15.47
CA ASN A 190 24.44 23.50 14.05
C ASN A 190 23.65 24.57 13.29
N VAL A 191 22.84 25.39 13.97
CA VAL A 191 22.01 26.44 13.37
C VAL A 191 22.58 27.80 13.68
N SER A 192 22.73 28.66 12.69
CA SER A 192 23.01 30.07 12.89
C SER A 192 21.73 30.78 13.35
N TYR A 193 21.75 31.31 14.55
CA TYR A 193 20.65 32.09 15.15
C TYR A 193 21.19 33.38 15.78
N LEU A 194 20.33 34.33 16.07
CA LEU A 194 20.67 35.58 16.74
C LEU A 194 19.83 35.77 18.00
N TYR A 195 20.35 36.52 18.94
CA TYR A 195 19.58 37.01 20.07
C TYR A 195 18.81 38.28 19.69
N ASP A 196 17.66 38.50 20.31
CA ASP A 196 16.85 39.70 20.14
C ASP A 196 17.58 41.00 20.52
N THR A 197 18.65 40.90 21.27
CA THR A 197 19.54 41.98 21.71
C THR A 197 20.80 42.16 20.85
N ASP A 198 20.97 41.34 19.82
CA ASP A 198 22.18 41.41 18.97
C ASP A 198 22.20 42.64 18.07
N SER A 199 23.37 43.11 17.72
CA SER A 199 23.59 44.32 16.94
C SER A 199 23.37 44.10 15.43
N SER A 200 23.09 45.22 14.72
CA SER A 200 23.02 45.23 13.24
C SER A 200 24.26 44.61 12.59
N PHE A 201 25.43 44.78 13.17
CA PHE A 201 26.65 44.19 12.64
C PHE A 201 26.61 42.65 12.64
N LYS A 202 26.07 42.04 13.68
CA LYS A 202 25.90 40.58 13.72
C LYS A 202 24.88 40.10 12.70
N VAL A 203 23.75 40.83 12.52
CA VAL A 203 22.73 40.52 11.50
C VAL A 203 23.36 40.53 10.11
N ARG A 204 24.08 41.63 9.76
CA ARG A 204 24.77 41.76 8.48
C ARG A 204 25.79 40.61 8.27
N LYS A 205 26.53 40.24 9.29
CA LYS A 205 27.49 39.13 9.23
C LYS A 205 26.79 37.80 8.89
N CYS A 206 25.69 37.48 9.55
CA CYS A 206 24.92 36.27 9.26
C CYS A 206 24.43 36.23 7.81
N ILE A 207 23.95 37.33 7.27
CA ILE A 207 23.44 37.44 5.89
C ILE A 207 24.60 37.33 4.89
N PHE A 208 25.60 38.22 4.98
CA PHE A 208 26.62 38.35 3.93
C PHE A 208 27.76 37.34 4.02
N ARG A 209 28.10 36.87 5.21
CA ARG A 209 29.22 35.96 5.40
C ARG A 209 28.76 34.50 5.45
N ASP A 210 27.66 34.26 6.16
CA ASP A 210 27.19 32.91 6.41
C ASP A 210 26.09 32.51 5.44
N HIS A 211 25.64 33.45 4.56
CA HIS A 211 24.66 33.26 3.49
C HIS A 211 23.33 32.63 3.93
N HIS A 212 22.76 33.15 5.02
CA HIS A 212 21.50 32.67 5.56
C HIS A 212 20.34 33.59 5.20
N ASP A 213 19.41 33.10 4.41
CA ASP A 213 18.17 33.82 4.01
C ASP A 213 17.16 33.96 5.14
N ARG A 214 17.24 33.07 6.14
CA ARG A 214 16.27 32.97 7.26
C ARG A 214 17.04 32.72 8.54
N ILE A 215 16.89 33.64 9.49
CA ILE A 215 17.67 33.63 10.73
C ILE A 215 16.72 33.54 11.92
N PRO A 216 16.72 32.43 12.69
CA PRO A 216 15.94 32.34 13.93
C PRO A 216 16.41 33.38 14.96
N ILE A 217 15.45 34.01 15.61
CA ILE A 217 15.69 34.95 16.71
C ILE A 217 15.18 34.36 18.01
N ILE A 218 16.04 34.31 19.01
CA ILE A 218 15.72 33.76 20.33
C ILE A 218 16.13 34.75 21.44
N THR A 219 15.53 34.55 22.61
CA THR A 219 16.00 35.24 23.83
C THR A 219 17.20 34.53 24.44
N LYS A 220 17.89 35.20 25.40
CA LYS A 220 18.96 34.58 26.19
C LYS A 220 18.47 33.38 27.01
N ASP A 221 17.19 33.38 27.37
CA ASP A 221 16.51 32.26 28.06
C ASP A 221 16.02 31.15 27.11
N ASN A 222 16.57 31.14 25.89
CA ASN A 222 16.29 30.13 24.87
C ASN A 222 14.83 30.08 24.38
N LYS A 223 14.05 31.15 24.53
CA LYS A 223 12.70 31.27 24.00
C LYS A 223 12.70 31.82 22.58
N ILE A 224 11.81 31.34 21.76
CA ILE A 224 11.65 31.80 20.37
C ILE A 224 11.02 33.20 20.37
N VAL A 225 11.61 34.12 19.64
CA VAL A 225 11.07 35.45 19.36
C VAL A 225 10.46 35.50 17.97
N GLY A 226 11.15 34.94 16.96
CA GLY A 226 10.66 34.95 15.58
C GLY A 226 11.71 34.52 14.57
N ILE A 227 11.48 34.91 13.33
CA ILE A 227 12.42 34.72 12.21
C ILE A 227 12.66 36.07 11.53
N LEU A 228 13.91 36.35 11.19
CA LEU A 228 14.28 37.41 10.25
C LEU A 228 14.45 36.80 8.85
N TYR A 229 13.94 37.50 7.85
CA TYR A 229 14.15 37.16 6.45
C TYR A 229 15.07 38.18 5.81
N GLU A 230 16.09 37.70 5.07
CA GLU A 230 17.03 38.57 4.35
C GLU A 230 16.31 39.58 3.45
N VAL A 231 15.31 39.08 2.69
CA VAL A 231 14.55 39.88 1.73
C VAL A 231 13.84 41.08 2.37
N ASP A 232 13.40 40.96 3.63
CA ASP A 232 12.73 42.04 4.35
C ASP A 232 13.71 43.12 4.86
N LEU A 233 15.00 42.81 4.88
CA LEU A 233 16.05 43.68 5.35
C LEU A 233 16.80 44.41 4.23
N LEU A 234 16.49 44.09 2.95
CA LEU A 234 17.24 44.60 1.80
C LEU A 234 17.31 46.12 1.76
N ASP A 235 16.22 46.83 2.05
CA ASP A 235 16.21 48.31 2.08
C ASP A 235 17.09 48.89 3.17
N GLU A 236 17.10 48.31 4.37
CA GLU A 236 17.96 48.73 5.48
C GLU A 236 19.43 48.39 5.21
N ILE A 237 19.67 47.28 4.50
CA ILE A 237 21.02 46.82 4.12
C ILE A 237 21.62 47.74 3.05
N LEU A 238 20.85 48.06 1.96
CA LEU A 238 21.33 48.85 0.84
C LEU A 238 21.56 50.33 1.19
N ASN A 239 20.77 50.87 2.12
CA ASN A 239 20.87 52.26 2.53
C ASN A 239 21.82 52.48 3.73
N ASP A 240 22.66 51.49 4.06
CA ASP A 240 23.55 51.51 5.24
C ASP A 240 22.82 51.83 6.56
N GLY A 241 21.53 51.60 6.60
CA GLY A 241 20.71 51.82 7.77
C GLY A 241 20.98 50.86 8.92
N THR A 242 20.58 51.23 10.12
CA THR A 242 20.64 50.35 11.28
C THR A 242 19.52 49.31 11.20
N ILE A 243 19.87 48.05 11.12
CA ILE A 243 18.88 46.94 11.11
C ILE A 243 18.29 46.77 12.49
N SER A 244 16.98 46.95 12.60
CA SER A 244 16.24 46.72 13.85
C SER A 244 15.62 45.32 13.86
N ILE A 245 16.17 44.41 14.66
CA ILE A 245 15.58 43.05 14.83
C ILE A 245 14.12 43.13 15.23
N LYS A 246 13.79 43.97 16.21
CA LYS A 246 12.40 44.08 16.73
C LYS A 246 11.37 44.53 15.69
N LYS A 247 11.80 45.37 14.73
CA LYS A 247 10.91 45.88 13.68
C LYS A 247 10.65 44.82 12.59
N ASN A 248 11.64 44.00 12.27
CA ASN A 248 11.64 43.11 11.10
C ASN A 248 11.40 41.65 11.45
N VAL A 249 11.35 41.29 12.72
CA VAL A 249 11.07 39.92 13.14
C VAL A 249 9.63 39.55 12.84
N LYS A 250 9.42 38.41 12.17
CA LYS A 250 8.10 37.85 11.86
C LYS A 250 7.78 36.66 12.73
N GLU A 251 6.49 36.39 12.88
CA GLU A 251 6.02 35.23 13.63
C GLU A 251 6.48 33.95 12.95
N PRO A 252 7.10 33.01 13.67
CA PRO A 252 7.65 31.81 13.11
C PRO A 252 6.60 30.70 13.06
N VAL A 253 6.72 29.80 12.09
CA VAL A 253 6.11 28.49 12.20
C VAL A 253 6.87 27.65 13.20
N THR A 254 6.18 27.11 14.20
CA THR A 254 6.78 26.26 15.23
C THR A 254 6.22 24.86 15.19
N VAL A 255 7.05 23.87 15.45
CA VAL A 255 6.66 22.46 15.56
C VAL A 255 7.35 21.78 16.73
N SER A 256 6.67 20.86 17.39
CA SER A 256 7.30 20.06 18.44
C SER A 256 8.28 19.05 17.85
N LYS A 257 9.39 18.79 18.55
CA LYS A 257 10.33 17.70 18.20
C LYS A 257 9.67 16.34 18.02
N ASN A 258 8.53 16.12 18.70
CA ASN A 258 7.77 14.87 18.65
C ASN A 258 6.75 14.81 17.50
N THR A 259 6.54 15.90 16.75
CA THR A 259 5.64 15.92 15.59
C THR A 259 6.13 14.95 14.53
N ASN A 260 5.21 14.18 13.93
CA ASN A 260 5.59 13.31 12.81
C ASN A 260 5.84 14.13 11.54
N LEU A 261 6.68 13.61 10.65
CA LEU A 261 7.09 14.35 9.46
C LEU A 261 5.95 14.68 8.49
N ALA A 262 4.94 13.82 8.40
CA ALA A 262 3.77 14.09 7.56
C ALA A 262 3.01 15.33 8.06
N SER A 263 2.74 15.41 9.36
CA SER A 263 2.09 16.57 9.97
C SER A 263 2.97 17.84 9.92
N CYS A 264 4.28 17.67 10.07
CA CYS A 264 5.21 18.80 9.90
C CYS A 264 5.15 19.37 8.47
N LEU A 265 5.12 18.49 7.46
CA LEU A 265 4.98 18.90 6.06
C LEU A 265 3.64 19.61 5.80
N GLU A 266 2.54 19.10 6.37
CA GLU A 266 1.22 19.74 6.28
C GLU A 266 1.23 21.16 6.90
N VAL A 267 1.86 21.34 8.05
CA VAL A 267 1.97 22.65 8.72
C VAL A 267 2.81 23.62 7.88
N LEU A 268 3.97 23.19 7.38
CA LEU A 268 4.83 24.02 6.53
C LEU A 268 4.12 24.42 5.24
N HIS A 269 3.47 23.48 4.57
CA HIS A 269 2.72 23.74 3.35
C HIS A 269 1.52 24.67 3.58
N GLY A 270 0.75 24.43 4.65
CA GLY A 270 -0.41 25.27 5.00
C GLY A 270 -0.03 26.72 5.33
N ALA A 271 1.08 26.90 6.02
CA ALA A 271 1.64 28.22 6.35
C ALA A 271 2.43 28.85 5.19
N ARG A 272 2.62 28.19 4.05
CA ARG A 272 3.53 28.58 2.97
C ARG A 272 4.94 28.89 3.46
N ALA A 273 5.39 28.19 4.48
CA ALA A 273 6.69 28.36 5.09
C ALA A 273 7.65 27.25 4.63
N HIS A 274 8.90 27.60 4.37
CA HIS A 274 9.94 26.65 4.01
C HIS A 274 10.69 26.09 5.22
N MET A 275 10.58 26.74 6.37
CA MET A 275 11.29 26.38 7.61
C MET A 275 10.36 26.52 8.82
N ALA A 276 10.46 25.58 9.75
CA ALA A 276 9.83 25.67 11.07
C ALA A 276 10.90 25.63 12.16
N LEU A 277 10.65 26.36 13.25
CA LEU A 277 11.47 26.28 14.45
C LEU A 277 10.97 25.12 15.32
N VAL A 278 11.91 24.30 15.75
CA VAL A 278 11.59 23.10 16.55
C VAL A 278 11.65 23.42 18.03
N THR A 279 10.61 23.00 18.76
CA THR A 279 10.49 23.27 20.20
C THR A 279 10.34 22.01 21.03
N ASP A 280 10.65 22.13 22.33
CA ASP A 280 10.24 21.19 23.35
C ASP A 280 8.85 21.55 23.94
N ARG A 281 8.47 20.85 25.02
CA ARG A 281 7.18 21.09 25.73
C ARG A 281 7.14 22.44 26.45
N GLU A 282 8.28 23.01 26.78
CA GLU A 282 8.43 24.28 27.49
C GLU A 282 8.64 25.46 26.54
N ASN A 283 8.48 25.24 25.22
CA ASN A 283 8.68 26.19 24.15
C ASN A 283 10.14 26.73 24.06
N ASN A 284 11.13 25.91 24.45
CA ASN A 284 12.52 26.21 24.22
C ASN A 284 12.92 25.86 22.79
N PHE A 285 13.80 26.67 22.19
CA PHE A 285 14.34 26.44 20.86
C PHE A 285 15.31 25.27 20.86
N LEU A 286 15.05 24.27 20.03
CA LEU A 286 15.88 23.06 19.88
C LEU A 286 16.61 23.00 18.54
N GLY A 287 16.16 23.73 17.54
CA GLY A 287 16.72 23.68 16.19
C GLY A 287 15.68 24.05 15.12
N ILE A 288 15.97 23.69 13.91
CA ILE A 288 15.09 23.95 12.76
C ILE A 288 14.81 22.68 11.97
N VAL A 289 13.74 22.69 11.22
CA VAL A 289 13.44 21.70 10.18
C VAL A 289 12.91 22.43 8.95
N THR A 290 13.42 22.05 7.78
CA THR A 290 12.99 22.65 6.52
C THR A 290 12.16 21.65 5.70
N MET A 291 11.41 22.16 4.73
CA MET A 291 10.70 21.32 3.76
C MET A 291 11.70 20.46 2.96
N GLU A 292 12.87 21.01 2.67
CA GLU A 292 13.95 20.31 1.97
C GLU A 292 14.49 19.12 2.77
N ASP A 293 14.66 19.26 4.09
CA ASP A 293 15.10 18.16 4.97
C ASP A 293 14.11 16.98 4.91
N ILE A 294 12.80 17.28 4.90
CA ILE A 294 11.77 16.26 4.81
C ILE A 294 11.79 15.56 3.43
N ILE A 295 11.95 16.35 2.36
CA ILE A 295 12.04 15.81 0.99
C ILE A 295 13.31 14.97 0.83
N ASN A 296 14.44 15.46 1.32
CA ASN A 296 15.71 14.73 1.28
C ASN A 296 15.62 13.41 2.06
N GLU A 297 14.91 13.40 3.20
CA GLU A 297 14.70 12.14 3.93
C GLU A 297 13.83 11.15 3.15
N LEU A 298 12.84 11.62 2.38
CA LEU A 298 12.05 10.77 1.48
C LEU A 298 12.89 10.21 0.33
N MET A 299 13.86 10.95 -0.15
CA MET A 299 14.70 10.58 -1.31
C MET A 299 15.97 9.79 -0.95
N LYS A 300 16.33 9.68 0.30
CA LYS A 300 17.43 8.81 0.74
C LYS A 300 17.14 7.37 0.36
N SER A 301 18.10 6.73 -0.28
CA SER A 301 18.07 5.31 -0.70
C SER A 301 18.27 4.38 0.49
#